data_63721afdff3dc0a8ba1df71897007821
#
_entry.id   63721afdff3dc0a8ba1df71897007821
#
_cell.length_a   1.000
_cell.length_b   1.000
_cell.length_c   1.000
_cell.angle_alpha   90.00
_cell.angle_beta   90.00
_cell.angle_gamma   90.00
#
_symmetry.space_group_name_H-M   'P 1'
#
loop_
_entity.id
_entity.type
_entity.pdbx_description
1 polymer ?
#
loop_
_entity_poly.entity_id
_entity_poly.type
_entity_poly.pdbx_seq_one_letter_code
_entity_poly.pdbx_strand_id
1 'polypeptide(L)'
;MTTRTHPLFHVPVPWVFVLGYLLGALLERIAPMGSEWTRPVRTDVVGAVLFIAGVVVAGWGWFTFHRAGTTRVPGKVSSTMVTWGPYRFSRNPMYVGLSLAYLGEAGLLHQLWPALLLPLTLAYLQWFIIPLEESKLRDAFGPAFDSYRATVRRWI
;
A
#
# COMPACT_ATOMS: atom_id res chain seq x y z
N MET A 1 28.23 14.39 -1.02
CA MET A 1 27.59 14.06 0.28
C MET A 1 26.90 12.71 0.12
N THR A 2 27.50 11.64 0.61
CA THR A 2 26.92 10.29 0.55
C THR A 2 25.86 10.18 1.64
N THR A 3 24.59 10.29 1.27
CA THR A 3 23.47 10.01 2.17
C THR A 3 23.51 8.53 2.51
N ARG A 4 23.95 8.19 3.73
CA ARG A 4 23.82 6.86 4.31
C ARG A 4 22.32 6.54 4.39
N THR A 5 21.83 5.76 3.44
CA THR A 5 20.47 5.22 3.50
C THR A 5 20.42 4.21 4.66
N HIS A 6 19.62 4.50 5.67
CA HIS A 6 19.38 3.59 6.81
C HIS A 6 18.83 2.25 6.28
N PRO A 7 19.28 1.09 6.82
CA PRO A 7 18.85 -0.24 6.34
C PRO A 7 17.33 -0.49 6.41
N LEU A 8 16.59 0.23 7.24
CA LEU A 8 15.13 0.17 7.35
C LEU A 8 14.39 0.61 6.06
N PHE A 9 15.05 1.32 5.13
CA PHE A 9 14.45 1.77 3.86
C PHE A 9 14.51 0.73 2.73
N HIS A 10 15.00 -0.49 3.01
CA HIS A 10 15.10 -1.57 2.02
C HIS A 10 13.98 -2.62 2.14
N VAL A 11 13.08 -2.47 3.10
CA VAL A 11 11.95 -3.41 3.25
C VAL A 11 10.98 -3.17 2.07
N PRO A 12 10.74 -4.16 1.21
CA PRO A 12 9.74 -4.03 0.17
C PRO A 12 8.38 -3.72 0.79
N VAL A 13 7.67 -2.74 0.24
CA VAL A 13 6.42 -2.21 0.82
C VAL A 13 5.37 -3.28 1.14
N PRO A 14 5.17 -4.34 0.34
CA PRO A 14 4.24 -5.40 0.72
C PRO A 14 4.53 -6.01 2.10
N TRP A 15 5.81 -6.11 2.49
CA TRP A 15 6.20 -6.62 3.80
C TRP A 15 5.78 -5.71 4.95
N VAL A 16 5.68 -4.41 4.74
CA VAL A 16 5.19 -3.48 5.78
C VAL A 16 3.74 -3.80 6.12
N PHE A 17 2.90 -4.08 5.11
CA PHE A 17 1.52 -4.53 5.31
C PHE A 17 1.46 -5.91 5.98
N VAL A 18 2.28 -6.86 5.51
CA VAL A 18 2.33 -8.21 6.09
C VAL A 18 2.75 -8.17 7.56
N LEU A 19 3.81 -7.44 7.89
CA LEU A 19 4.28 -7.34 9.27
C LEU A 19 3.28 -6.63 10.17
N GLY A 20 2.65 -5.55 9.70
CA GLY A 20 1.57 -4.87 10.42
C GLY A 20 0.37 -5.79 10.68
N TYR A 21 -0.02 -6.60 9.68
CA TYR A 21 -1.09 -7.57 9.82
C TYR A 21 -0.75 -8.67 10.82
N LEU A 22 0.44 -9.27 10.70
CA LEU A 22 0.88 -10.35 11.59
C LEU A 22 0.99 -9.87 13.05
N LEU A 23 1.45 -8.64 13.27
CA LEU A 23 1.44 -8.03 14.60
C LEU A 23 0.02 -7.89 15.13
N GLY A 24 -0.92 -7.40 14.32
CA GLY A 24 -2.33 -7.30 14.69
C GLY A 24 -2.94 -8.67 14.99
N ALA A 25 -2.67 -9.67 14.15
CA ALA A 25 -3.14 -11.04 14.37
C ALA A 25 -2.56 -11.68 15.65
N LEU A 26 -1.31 -11.36 15.97
CA LEU A 26 -0.68 -11.78 17.23
C LEU A 26 -1.38 -11.11 18.43
N LEU A 27 -1.64 -9.81 18.35
CA LEU A 27 -2.36 -9.09 19.41
C LEU A 27 -3.79 -9.62 19.58
N GLU A 28 -4.47 -9.99 18.47
CA GLU A 28 -5.79 -10.60 18.54
C GLU A 28 -5.79 -11.95 19.28
N ARG A 29 -4.68 -12.71 19.19
CA ARG A 29 -4.54 -13.96 19.96
C ARG A 29 -4.30 -13.73 21.45
N ILE A 30 -3.57 -12.67 21.81
CA ILE A 30 -3.20 -12.35 23.20
C ILE A 30 -4.35 -11.61 23.91
N ALA A 31 -4.99 -10.69 23.21
CA ALA A 31 -6.05 -9.83 23.73
C ALA A 31 -7.16 -9.70 22.67
N PRO A 32 -8.00 -10.73 22.48
CA PRO A 32 -9.03 -10.74 21.46
C PRO A 32 -10.05 -9.62 21.69
N MET A 33 -10.23 -8.75 20.68
CA MET A 33 -11.18 -7.64 20.72
C MET A 33 -12.37 -7.86 19.75
N GLY A 34 -12.22 -8.74 18.77
CA GLY A 34 -13.15 -8.87 17.65
C GLY A 34 -14.30 -9.86 17.86
N SER A 35 -14.23 -10.78 18.84
CA SER A 35 -15.08 -11.95 18.90
C SER A 35 -16.56 -11.65 19.16
N GLU A 36 -16.89 -10.51 19.76
CA GLU A 36 -18.29 -10.16 20.14
C GLU A 36 -18.94 -9.13 19.21
N TRP A 37 -18.15 -8.32 18.51
CA TRP A 37 -18.64 -7.19 17.72
C TRP A 37 -18.88 -7.49 16.25
N THR A 38 -18.40 -8.63 15.73
CA THR A 38 -18.16 -8.78 14.30
C THR A 38 -18.78 -9.99 13.62
N ARG A 39 -19.85 -10.57 14.16
CA ARG A 39 -20.50 -11.74 13.52
C ARG A 39 -21.84 -11.49 12.79
N PRO A 40 -22.19 -10.32 12.27
CA PRO A 40 -23.24 -10.27 11.29
C PRO A 40 -22.69 -10.66 9.91
N VAL A 41 -23.45 -11.42 9.15
CA VAL A 41 -23.20 -11.75 7.71
C VAL A 41 -22.77 -10.53 6.88
N ARG A 42 -23.16 -9.35 7.29
CA ARG A 42 -22.72 -8.07 6.67
C ARG A 42 -21.21 -7.86 6.73
N THR A 43 -20.53 -8.26 7.80
CA THR A 43 -19.07 -8.08 7.95
C THR A 43 -18.34 -8.98 6.98
N ASP A 44 -18.80 -10.22 6.78
CA ASP A 44 -18.22 -11.16 5.82
C ASP A 44 -18.37 -10.66 4.39
N VAL A 45 -19.57 -10.17 4.04
CA VAL A 45 -19.83 -9.62 2.69
C VAL A 45 -18.99 -8.38 2.43
N VAL A 46 -18.97 -7.43 3.35
CA VAL A 46 -18.15 -6.21 3.22
C VAL A 46 -16.66 -6.58 3.19
N GLY A 47 -16.21 -7.48 4.05
CA GLY A 47 -14.84 -7.97 4.07
C GLY A 47 -14.45 -8.61 2.74
N ALA A 48 -15.29 -9.48 2.18
CA ALA A 48 -15.05 -10.13 0.90
C ALA A 48 -14.99 -9.10 -0.25
N VAL A 49 -15.91 -8.14 -0.28
CA VAL A 49 -15.93 -7.09 -1.30
C VAL A 49 -14.66 -6.23 -1.23
N LEU A 50 -14.26 -5.79 -0.03
CA LEU A 50 -13.04 -5.00 0.16
C LEU A 50 -11.79 -5.81 -0.22
N PHE A 51 -11.73 -7.08 0.18
CA PHE A 51 -10.59 -7.95 -0.15
C PHE A 51 -10.45 -8.12 -1.67
N ILE A 52 -11.53 -8.49 -2.35
CA ILE A 52 -11.53 -8.69 -3.81
C ILE A 52 -11.19 -7.37 -4.52
N ALA A 53 -11.83 -6.27 -4.15
CA ALA A 53 -11.54 -4.96 -4.72
C ALA A 53 -10.07 -4.56 -4.51
N GLY A 54 -9.54 -4.81 -3.33
CA GLY A 54 -8.14 -4.54 -3.00
C GLY A 54 -7.17 -5.35 -3.86
N VAL A 55 -7.41 -6.65 -3.99
CA VAL A 55 -6.61 -7.55 -4.85
C VAL A 55 -6.67 -7.10 -6.31
N VAL A 56 -7.85 -6.76 -6.80
CA VAL A 56 -8.03 -6.27 -8.19
C VAL A 56 -7.27 -4.97 -8.41
N VAL A 57 -7.41 -3.99 -7.53
CA VAL A 57 -6.72 -2.68 -7.65
C VAL A 57 -5.20 -2.84 -7.54
N ALA A 58 -4.72 -3.61 -6.57
CA ALA A 58 -3.28 -3.86 -6.41
C ALA A 58 -2.72 -4.64 -7.61
N GLY A 59 -3.42 -5.67 -8.07
CA GLY A 59 -3.07 -6.47 -9.24
C GLY A 59 -3.06 -5.64 -10.53
N TRP A 60 -4.04 -4.75 -10.71
CA TRP A 60 -4.07 -3.82 -11.85
C TRP A 60 -2.88 -2.87 -11.81
N GLY A 61 -2.54 -2.30 -10.66
CA GLY A 61 -1.36 -1.46 -10.49
C GLY A 61 -0.07 -2.20 -10.81
N TRP A 62 0.09 -3.41 -10.28
CA TRP A 62 1.23 -4.27 -10.53
C TRP A 62 1.38 -4.63 -12.02
N PHE A 63 0.28 -5.07 -12.65
CA PHE A 63 0.27 -5.46 -14.06
C PHE A 63 0.59 -4.27 -14.99
N THR A 64 0.02 -3.08 -14.71
CA THR A 64 0.32 -1.87 -15.47
C THR A 64 1.80 -1.52 -15.38
N PHE A 65 2.37 -1.65 -14.18
CA PHE A 65 3.79 -1.38 -13.94
C PHE A 65 4.68 -2.41 -14.66
N HIS A 66 4.30 -3.68 -14.60
CA HIS A 66 5.05 -4.76 -15.26
C HIS A 66 5.04 -4.61 -16.79
N ARG A 67 3.90 -4.24 -17.39
CA ARG A 67 3.80 -3.96 -18.82
C ARG A 67 4.65 -2.78 -19.29
N ALA A 68 4.92 -1.83 -18.43
CA ALA A 68 5.78 -0.70 -18.76
C ALA A 68 7.26 -1.06 -18.86
N GLY A 69 7.64 -2.32 -18.61
CA GLY A 69 9.02 -2.80 -18.64
C GLY A 69 9.94 -2.15 -17.61
N THR A 70 9.35 -1.48 -16.61
CA THR A 70 10.07 -0.75 -15.57
C THR A 70 10.07 -1.55 -14.26
N THR A 71 11.14 -1.45 -13.47
CA THR A 71 11.27 -2.21 -12.23
C THR A 71 11.07 -1.31 -11.02
N ARG A 72 10.35 -1.80 -10.01
CA ARG A 72 10.28 -1.20 -8.66
C ARG A 72 11.38 -1.74 -7.73
N VAL A 73 12.45 -2.31 -8.29
CA VAL A 73 13.54 -2.80 -7.46
C VAL A 73 14.22 -1.61 -6.78
N PRO A 74 14.29 -1.58 -5.45
CA PRO A 74 15.02 -0.53 -4.73
C PRO A 74 16.45 -0.44 -5.26
N GLY A 75 16.85 0.76 -5.72
CA GLY A 75 18.19 0.99 -6.27
C GLY A 75 18.29 0.98 -7.80
N LYS A 76 17.27 0.57 -8.55
CA LYS A 76 17.23 0.75 -10.02
C LYS A 76 16.37 1.96 -10.38
N VAL A 77 16.87 2.81 -11.26
CA VAL A 77 16.12 3.95 -11.80
C VAL A 77 15.03 3.40 -12.72
N SER A 78 13.80 3.82 -12.49
CA SER A 78 12.68 3.50 -13.38
C SER A 78 12.97 4.08 -14.77
N SER A 79 12.94 3.25 -15.81
CA SER A 79 13.22 3.70 -17.18
C SER A 79 12.03 4.43 -17.81
N THR A 80 10.82 4.26 -17.25
CA THR A 80 9.58 4.84 -17.77
C THR A 80 8.68 5.27 -16.62
N MET A 81 8.17 6.49 -16.69
CA MET A 81 7.17 6.99 -15.74
C MET A 81 5.79 6.47 -16.14
N VAL A 82 5.17 5.70 -15.25
CA VAL A 82 3.84 5.12 -15.46
C VAL A 82 2.78 6.09 -14.96
N THR A 83 1.98 6.66 -15.86
CA THR A 83 0.92 7.63 -15.56
C THR A 83 -0.46 7.18 -16.06
N TRP A 84 -0.57 5.98 -16.62
CA TRP A 84 -1.81 5.41 -17.17
C TRP A 84 -2.38 4.28 -16.30
N GLY A 85 -3.54 3.75 -16.69
CA GLY A 85 -4.22 2.74 -15.91
C GLY A 85 -4.65 3.29 -14.54
N PRO A 86 -4.44 2.57 -13.44
CA PRO A 86 -4.84 3.02 -12.10
C PRO A 86 -4.02 4.22 -11.61
N TYR A 87 -2.84 4.47 -12.21
CA TYR A 87 -1.99 5.62 -11.90
C TYR A 87 -2.56 6.96 -12.38
N ARG A 88 -3.66 6.95 -13.14
CA ARG A 88 -4.43 8.17 -13.48
C ARG A 88 -5.27 8.69 -12.29
N PHE A 89 -5.61 7.81 -11.36
CA PHE A 89 -6.49 8.12 -10.23
C PHE A 89 -5.73 8.31 -8.92
N SER A 90 -4.65 7.57 -8.76
CA SER A 90 -3.79 7.61 -7.59
C SER A 90 -2.33 7.47 -8.01
N ARG A 91 -1.41 8.15 -7.33
CA ARG A 91 0.03 7.92 -7.52
C ARG A 91 0.51 6.61 -6.88
N ASN A 92 -0.28 6.07 -5.94
CA ASN A 92 0.03 4.85 -5.18
C ASN A 92 -1.11 3.81 -5.23
N PRO A 93 -1.63 3.42 -6.42
CA PRO A 93 -2.79 2.56 -6.52
C PRO A 93 -2.57 1.18 -5.89
N MET A 94 -1.33 0.67 -5.92
CA MET A 94 -1.00 -0.60 -5.29
C MET A 94 -1.14 -0.53 -3.77
N TYR A 95 -0.78 0.61 -3.14
CA TYR A 95 -0.94 0.79 -1.69
C TYR A 95 -2.40 0.96 -1.30
N VAL A 96 -3.19 1.64 -2.14
CA VAL A 96 -4.66 1.69 -1.98
C VAL A 96 -5.23 0.28 -2.02
N GLY A 97 -4.87 -0.52 -3.03
CA GLY A 97 -5.32 -1.90 -3.16
C GLY A 97 -4.91 -2.78 -1.96
N LEU A 98 -3.65 -2.69 -1.52
CA LEU A 98 -3.18 -3.42 -0.34
C LEU A 98 -3.91 -3.00 0.94
N SER A 99 -4.24 -1.72 1.09
CA SER A 99 -5.01 -1.23 2.24
C SER A 99 -6.44 -1.78 2.27
N LEU A 100 -7.08 -1.83 1.11
CA LEU A 100 -8.42 -2.41 0.97
C LEU A 100 -8.40 -3.91 1.25
N ALA A 101 -7.43 -4.65 0.68
CA ALA A 101 -7.27 -6.08 0.92
C ALA A 101 -7.00 -6.37 2.41
N TYR A 102 -6.15 -5.59 3.05
CA TYR A 102 -5.84 -5.68 4.47
C TYR A 102 -7.09 -5.52 5.34
N LEU A 103 -7.90 -4.47 5.08
CA LEU A 103 -9.17 -4.27 5.80
C LEU A 103 -10.18 -5.38 5.52
N GLY A 104 -10.23 -5.83 4.26
CA GLY A 104 -11.10 -6.92 3.84
C GLY A 104 -10.77 -8.22 4.56
N GLU A 105 -9.47 -8.57 4.65
CA GLU A 105 -8.98 -9.75 5.37
C GLU A 105 -9.28 -9.65 6.87
N ALA A 106 -9.04 -8.50 7.49
CA ALA A 106 -9.38 -8.25 8.90
C ALA A 106 -10.87 -8.45 9.17
N GLY A 107 -11.74 -7.99 8.25
CA GLY A 107 -13.19 -8.19 8.33
C GLY A 107 -13.59 -9.66 8.19
N LEU A 108 -13.03 -10.38 7.20
CA LEU A 108 -13.30 -11.80 6.97
C LEU A 108 -12.86 -12.70 8.12
N LEU A 109 -11.72 -12.36 8.74
CA LEU A 109 -11.18 -13.11 9.88
C LEU A 109 -11.70 -12.62 11.22
N HIS A 110 -12.60 -11.62 11.23
CA HIS A 110 -13.16 -11.02 12.44
C HIS A 110 -12.10 -10.54 13.43
N GLN A 111 -11.03 -9.94 12.92
CA GLN A 111 -9.89 -9.45 13.67
C GLN A 111 -9.90 -7.92 13.74
N LEU A 112 -10.03 -7.35 14.93
CA LEU A 112 -10.07 -5.90 15.09
C LEU A 112 -8.66 -5.28 15.16
N TRP A 113 -7.71 -5.95 15.82
CA TRP A 113 -6.35 -5.43 15.96
C TRP A 113 -5.65 -5.10 14.64
N PRO A 114 -5.69 -5.97 13.61
CA PRO A 114 -5.14 -5.58 12.31
C PRO A 114 -5.77 -4.31 11.76
N ALA A 115 -7.10 -4.17 11.82
CA ALA A 115 -7.78 -2.97 11.35
C ALA A 115 -7.32 -1.70 12.10
N LEU A 116 -7.11 -1.79 13.42
CA LEU A 116 -6.62 -0.69 14.26
C LEU A 116 -5.14 -0.34 13.98
N LEU A 117 -4.33 -1.29 13.53
CA LEU A 117 -2.94 -1.06 13.18
C LEU A 117 -2.73 -0.52 11.76
N LEU A 118 -3.73 -0.63 10.89
CA LEU A 118 -3.62 -0.11 9.53
C LEU A 118 -3.28 1.40 9.47
N PRO A 119 -3.90 2.29 10.27
CA PRO A 119 -3.52 3.71 10.28
C PRO A 119 -2.02 3.94 10.56
N LEU A 120 -1.40 3.14 11.43
CA LEU A 120 0.05 3.23 11.70
C LEU A 120 0.86 2.79 10.47
N THR A 121 0.44 1.73 9.80
CA THR A 121 1.04 1.27 8.55
C THR A 121 0.96 2.36 7.48
N LEU A 122 -0.22 2.97 7.31
CA LEU A 122 -0.42 4.05 6.35
C LEU A 122 0.36 5.32 6.71
N ALA A 123 0.46 5.65 7.99
CA ALA A 123 1.26 6.76 8.49
C ALA A 123 2.75 6.56 8.15
N TYR A 124 3.27 5.35 8.38
CA TYR A 124 4.64 5.01 8.01
C TYR A 124 4.87 5.16 6.50
N LEU A 125 3.96 4.67 5.66
CA LEU A 125 4.05 4.85 4.21
C LEU A 125 4.01 6.34 3.82
N GLN A 126 3.06 7.09 4.40
CA GLN A 126 2.82 8.50 4.07
C GLN A 126 4.02 9.40 4.35
N TRP A 127 4.69 9.16 5.47
CA TRP A 127 5.74 10.07 5.95
C TRP A 127 7.16 9.59 5.64
N PHE A 128 7.36 8.29 5.44
CA PHE A 128 8.70 7.75 5.22
C PHE A 128 8.88 7.16 3.82
N ILE A 129 8.02 6.25 3.39
CA ILE A 129 8.23 5.51 2.15
C ILE A 129 7.88 6.34 0.92
N ILE A 130 6.66 6.90 0.87
CA ILE A 130 6.18 7.64 -0.29
C ILE A 130 7.05 8.86 -0.60
N PRO A 131 7.47 9.69 0.37
CA PRO A 131 8.37 10.80 0.10
C PRO A 131 9.71 10.37 -0.51
N LEU A 132 10.26 9.25 -0.04
CA LEU A 132 11.49 8.68 -0.59
C LEU A 132 11.31 8.19 -2.04
N GLU A 133 10.18 7.54 -2.34
CA GLU A 133 9.85 7.14 -3.72
C GLU A 133 9.62 8.35 -4.62
N GLU A 134 8.89 9.36 -4.14
CA GLU A 134 8.63 10.59 -4.88
C GLU A 134 9.92 11.39 -5.15
N SER A 135 10.88 11.41 -4.22
CA SER A 135 12.18 12.06 -4.47
C SER A 135 12.95 11.37 -5.59
N LYS A 136 12.99 10.03 -5.58
CA LYS A 136 13.64 9.24 -6.65
C LYS A 136 12.98 9.46 -8.01
N LEU A 137 11.64 9.53 -8.05
CA LEU A 137 10.91 9.82 -9.29
C LEU A 137 11.19 11.24 -9.78
N ARG A 138 11.29 12.22 -8.87
CA ARG A 138 11.66 13.59 -9.23
C ARG A 138 13.09 13.67 -9.77
N ASP A 139 14.04 12.99 -9.15
CA ASP A 139 15.43 12.94 -9.60
C ASP A 139 15.53 12.29 -11.00
N ALA A 140 14.70 11.28 -11.29
CA ALA A 140 14.71 10.56 -12.55
C ALA A 140 13.96 11.29 -13.69
N PHE A 141 12.84 11.94 -13.39
CA PHE A 141 11.91 12.47 -14.41
C PHE A 141 11.70 13.99 -14.34
N GLY A 142 12.22 14.66 -13.32
CA GLY A 142 12.21 16.13 -13.21
C GLY A 142 10.83 16.77 -13.41
N PRO A 143 10.72 17.75 -14.34
CA PRO A 143 9.47 18.49 -14.57
C PRO A 143 8.28 17.62 -14.99
N ALA A 144 8.53 16.48 -15.65
CA ALA A 144 7.46 15.54 -16.02
C ALA A 144 6.78 14.93 -14.79
N PHE A 145 7.57 14.60 -13.75
CA PHE A 145 7.02 14.14 -12.47
C PHE A 145 6.26 15.26 -11.74
N ASP A 146 6.75 16.49 -11.75
CA ASP A 146 6.07 17.61 -11.09
C ASP A 146 4.71 17.91 -11.76
N SER A 147 4.62 17.85 -13.09
CA SER A 147 3.36 17.97 -13.83
C SER A 147 2.38 16.83 -13.47
N TYR A 148 2.84 15.60 -13.41
CA TYR A 148 2.02 14.46 -12.98
C TYR A 148 1.52 14.62 -11.54
N ARG A 149 2.40 15.03 -10.63
CA ARG A 149 2.06 15.27 -9.22
C ARG A 149 1.03 16.40 -9.04
N ALA A 150 1.02 17.40 -9.91
CA ALA A 150 0.04 18.48 -9.87
C ALA A 150 -1.37 18.04 -10.25
N THR A 151 -1.50 16.97 -11.06
CA THR A 151 -2.78 16.48 -11.59
C THR A 151 -3.33 15.26 -10.87
N VAL A 152 -2.47 14.42 -10.29
CA VAL A 152 -2.88 13.16 -9.64
C VAL A 152 -2.52 13.20 -8.16
N ARG A 153 -3.49 12.87 -7.31
CA ARG A 153 -3.30 12.84 -5.86
C ARG A 153 -2.43 11.66 -5.42
N ARG A 154 -1.90 11.73 -4.20
CA ARG A 154 -1.06 10.68 -3.63
C ARG A 154 -1.85 9.41 -3.37
N TRP A 155 -3.06 9.55 -2.84
CA TRP A 155 -3.95 8.43 -2.51
C TRP A 155 -5.13 8.35 -3.48
N ILE A 156 -6.14 9.12 -3.29
CA ILE A 156 -7.35 9.21 -4.14
C ILE A 156 -7.77 10.66 -4.27
#